data_0fa82e7a7b02b612db3f13e5c6abbd4f
#
_entry.id   0fa82e7a7b02b612db3f13e5c6abbd4f
#
_cell.length_a   1.000
_cell.length_b   1.000
_cell.length_c   1.000
_cell.angle_alpha   90.00
_cell.angle_beta   90.00
_cell.angle_gamma   90.00
#
_symmetry.space_group_name_H-M   'P 1'
#
loop_
_entity.id
_entity.type
_entity.pdbx_description
1 polymer ?
#
loop_
_entity_poly.entity_id
_entity_poly.type
_entity_poly.pdbx_seq_one_letter_code
_entity_poly.pdbx_strand_id
1 'polypeptide(L)'
;MKTILALVVLSVALASVSGYENYNKKRQITVDDLTRQYCGMKNRQAFNYCLRENGVEIIADFYSNCARQVKYYETLDEIKKFICNTRTDAEYAKYLQCFAPAANAESKVNPNLLEITQKCLDEVSGHE
;
A
#
# COMPACT_ATOMS: atom_id res chain seq x y z
N MET A 1 -18.18 30.19 35.32
CA MET A 1 -18.21 29.93 34.91
C MET A 1 -18.09 29.72 34.62
N LYS A 2 -17.85 29.40 34.38
CA LYS A 2 -17.82 29.11 33.90
C LYS A 2 -17.56 28.58 33.35
N THR A 3 -17.21 28.48 33.31
CA THR A 3 -17.06 28.04 32.65
C THR A 3 -16.97 27.47 32.22
N ILE A 4 -16.97 27.27 32.35
CA ILE A 4 -16.89 26.72 31.81
C ILE A 4 -17.09 26.54 31.02
N LEU A 5 -17.28 26.52 31.02
CA LEU A 5 -17.45 26.38 30.09
C LEU A 5 -17.06 26.42 29.30
N ALA A 6 -16.68 26.44 29.33
CA ALA A 6 -16.24 26.61 28.36
C ALA A 6 -15.48 25.79 27.95
N LEU A 7 -15.42 25.37 28.45
CA LEU A 7 -14.92 24.66 27.90
C LEU A 7 -15.21 23.85 27.39
N VAL A 8 -15.34 23.72 27.63
CA VAL A 8 -15.65 22.85 27.12
C VAL A 8 -15.94 22.99 26.07
N VAL A 9 -16.14 23.46 25.87
CA VAL A 9 -16.42 23.59 24.79
C VAL A 9 -15.57 23.53 23.98
N LEU A 10 -14.90 23.72 24.24
CA LEU A 10 -14.09 23.63 23.44
C LEU A 10 -13.72 22.54 23.00
N SER A 11 -13.63 21.95 23.62
CA SER A 11 -13.15 20.81 23.24
C SER A 11 -13.92 20.24 22.35
N VAL A 12 -14.86 20.38 22.50
CA VAL A 12 -15.58 19.90 21.65
C VAL A 12 -15.35 20.16 20.40
N ALA A 13 -15.19 21.17 20.20
CA ALA A 13 -14.98 21.47 18.96
C ALA A 13 -13.93 20.77 18.41
N LEU A 14 -13.11 20.54 19.11
CA LEU A 14 -12.08 19.93 18.67
C LEU A 14 -12.25 18.63 18.29
N ALA A 15 -12.75 17.96 19.01
CA ALA A 15 -12.89 16.66 18.66
C ALA A 15 -13.58 16.54 17.43
N SER A 16 -14.53 17.28 17.25
CA SER A 16 -15.18 17.09 16.07
C SER A 16 -14.37 17.36 14.93
N VAL A 17 -13.54 18.26 15.04
CA VAL A 17 -12.76 18.54 13.97
C VAL A 17 -11.99 17.39 13.57
N SER A 18 -11.39 16.74 14.46
CA SER A 18 -10.59 15.68 14.04
C SER A 18 -11.37 14.63 13.44
N GLY A 19 -12.49 14.35 13.94
CA GLY A 19 -13.25 13.30 13.36
C GLY A 19 -13.56 13.57 11.94
N TYR A 20 -13.97 14.74 11.62
CA TYR A 20 -14.37 14.88 10.27
C TYR A 20 -13.22 15.11 9.36
N GLU A 21 -12.10 15.47 9.86
CA GLU A 21 -10.98 15.52 9.00
C GLU A 21 -10.65 14.19 8.45
N ASN A 22 -10.86 13.15 9.19
CA ASN A 22 -10.51 11.88 8.70
C ASN A 22 -11.24 11.50 7.48
N TYR A 23 -12.44 11.93 7.31
CA TYR A 23 -13.07 11.49 6.12
C TYR A 23 -12.67 12.32 4.95
N ASN A 24 -12.08 13.45 5.19
CA ASN A 24 -11.54 14.20 4.09
C ASN A 24 -10.18 13.72 3.69
N LYS A 25 -9.49 12.99 4.54
CA LYS A 25 -8.22 12.49 4.17
C LYS A 25 -8.37 11.38 3.23
N LYS A 26 -7.46 11.24 2.34
CA LYS A 26 -7.41 10.10 1.53
C LYS A 26 -7.22 8.91 2.39
N ARG A 27 -7.83 7.81 2.04
CA ARG A 27 -7.60 6.58 2.75
C ARG A 27 -6.13 6.24 2.64
N GLN A 28 -5.56 5.81 3.71
CA GLN A 28 -4.16 5.43 3.72
C GLN A 28 -3.96 4.16 2.89
N ILE A 29 -3.02 4.20 1.97
CA ILE A 29 -2.72 3.08 1.11
C ILE A 29 -1.66 2.22 1.80
N THR A 30 -1.92 0.93 1.94
CA THR A 30 -0.97 0.03 2.58
C THR A 30 -0.42 -0.96 1.57
N VAL A 31 0.73 -1.53 1.86
CA VAL A 31 1.30 -2.53 0.97
C VAL A 31 0.45 -3.80 0.95
N ASP A 32 -0.29 -4.07 2.02
CA ASP A 32 -1.24 -5.18 2.02
C ASP A 32 -2.33 -4.96 0.98
N ASP A 33 -2.91 -3.75 0.96
CA ASP A 33 -3.93 -3.42 -0.04
C ASP A 33 -3.37 -3.54 -1.46
N LEU A 34 -2.18 -3.01 -1.66
CA LEU A 34 -1.58 -3.05 -3.00
C LEU A 34 -1.33 -4.50 -3.43
N THR A 35 -0.85 -5.34 -2.52
CA THR A 35 -0.58 -6.73 -2.84
C THR A 35 -1.87 -7.47 -3.18
N ARG A 36 -2.93 -7.24 -2.43
CA ARG A 36 -4.20 -7.91 -2.69
C ARG A 36 -4.76 -7.52 -4.05
N GLN A 37 -4.66 -6.24 -4.40
CA GLN A 37 -5.13 -5.80 -5.71
C GLN A 37 -4.28 -6.40 -6.82
N TYR A 38 -2.97 -6.44 -6.61
CA TYR A 38 -2.06 -7.01 -7.59
C TYR A 38 -2.39 -8.49 -7.81
N CYS A 39 -2.74 -9.21 -6.75
CA CYS A 39 -3.05 -10.62 -6.87
C CYS A 39 -4.31 -10.87 -7.70
N GLY A 40 -5.22 -9.91 -7.74
CA GLY A 40 -6.41 -10.05 -8.57
C GLY A 40 -6.23 -9.57 -9.99
N MET A 41 -5.06 -9.05 -10.33
CA MET A 41 -4.85 -8.44 -11.62
C MET A 41 -4.50 -9.47 -12.69
N LYS A 42 -5.03 -9.27 -13.88
CA LYS A 42 -4.77 -10.18 -14.98
C LYS A 42 -3.58 -9.78 -15.82
N ASN A 43 -3.43 -8.49 -16.08
CA ASN A 43 -2.37 -8.02 -16.96
C ASN A 43 -1.23 -7.38 -16.16
N ARG A 44 -0.35 -8.23 -15.65
CA ARG A 44 0.78 -7.75 -14.85
C ARG A 44 1.82 -7.02 -15.66
N GLN A 45 1.94 -7.34 -16.94
CA GLN A 45 2.90 -6.64 -17.78
C GLN A 45 2.52 -5.18 -17.94
N ALA A 46 1.23 -4.91 -18.14
CA ALA A 46 0.77 -3.53 -18.24
C ALA A 46 1.00 -2.78 -16.95
N PHE A 47 0.79 -3.45 -15.82
CA PHE A 47 1.03 -2.82 -14.53
C PHE A 47 2.52 -2.49 -14.36
N ASN A 48 3.40 -3.43 -14.66
CA ASN A 48 4.83 -3.18 -14.54
C ASN A 48 5.28 -2.06 -15.46
N TYR A 49 4.71 -2.00 -16.66
CA TYR A 49 5.01 -0.91 -17.58
C TYR A 49 4.58 0.43 -17.00
N CYS A 50 3.40 0.48 -16.40
CA CYS A 50 2.91 1.69 -15.77
C CYS A 50 3.83 2.14 -14.64
N LEU A 51 4.29 1.21 -13.82
CA LEU A 51 5.23 1.56 -12.74
C LEU A 51 6.50 2.16 -13.31
N ARG A 52 7.03 1.55 -14.36
CA ARG A 52 8.28 2.04 -14.95
C ARG A 52 8.09 3.42 -15.55
N GLU A 53 6.98 3.62 -16.27
CA GLU A 53 6.73 4.90 -16.92
C GLU A 53 6.53 6.03 -15.93
N ASN A 54 6.12 5.70 -14.72
CA ASN A 54 5.87 6.70 -13.69
C ASN A 54 6.97 6.78 -12.64
N GLY A 55 8.10 6.11 -12.88
CA GLY A 55 9.25 6.24 -12.00
C GLY A 55 9.15 5.53 -10.67
N VAL A 56 8.26 4.56 -10.55
CA VAL A 56 8.08 3.84 -9.29
C VAL A 56 8.30 2.34 -9.46
N GLU A 57 9.15 1.97 -10.39
CA GLU A 57 9.43 0.56 -10.65
C GLU A 57 10.02 -0.14 -9.43
N ILE A 58 10.59 0.60 -8.49
CA ILE A 58 11.16 0.03 -7.29
C ILE A 58 10.14 -0.76 -6.47
N ILE A 59 8.86 -0.45 -6.64
CA ILE A 59 7.80 -1.20 -5.95
C ILE A 59 7.84 -2.67 -6.38
N ALA A 60 8.09 -2.94 -7.65
CA ALA A 60 8.18 -4.31 -8.13
C ALA A 60 9.38 -5.02 -7.53
N ASP A 61 10.48 -4.30 -7.33
CA ASP A 61 11.66 -4.87 -6.71
C ASP A 61 11.40 -5.21 -5.25
N PHE A 62 10.71 -4.35 -4.52
CA PHE A 62 10.36 -4.63 -3.13
C PHE A 62 9.50 -5.89 -3.04
N TYR A 63 8.51 -5.99 -3.92
CA TYR A 63 7.62 -7.14 -3.94
C TYR A 63 8.42 -8.43 -4.13
N SER A 64 9.23 -8.49 -5.16
CA SER A 64 9.94 -9.72 -5.46
C SER A 64 11.02 -10.03 -4.44
N ASN A 65 11.76 -9.02 -3.98
CA ASN A 65 12.81 -9.26 -3.02
C ASN A 65 12.26 -9.70 -1.67
N CYS A 66 11.17 -9.09 -1.23
CA CYS A 66 10.59 -9.46 0.06
C CYS A 66 9.93 -10.83 0.00
N ALA A 67 9.32 -11.18 -1.13
CA ALA A 67 8.76 -12.51 -1.29
C ALA A 67 9.86 -13.56 -1.26
N ARG A 68 10.98 -13.28 -1.92
CA ARG A 68 12.09 -14.24 -1.95
C ARG A 68 12.78 -14.41 -0.60
N GLN A 69 12.68 -13.42 0.27
CA GLN A 69 13.22 -13.58 1.61
C GLN A 69 12.41 -14.57 2.43
N VAL A 70 11.12 -14.69 2.13
CA VAL A 70 10.28 -15.65 2.83
C VAL A 70 10.46 -17.04 2.23
N LYS A 71 10.47 -17.12 0.91
CA LYS A 71 10.66 -18.39 0.24
C LYS A 71 11.21 -18.11 -1.15
N TYR A 72 12.34 -18.69 -1.47
CA TYR A 72 12.99 -18.39 -2.74
C TYR A 72 12.29 -19.07 -3.92
N TYR A 73 12.10 -18.34 -4.98
CA TYR A 73 11.61 -18.84 -6.25
C TYR A 73 12.38 -18.15 -7.37
N GLU A 74 12.42 -18.76 -8.51
CA GLU A 74 13.18 -18.20 -9.63
C GLU A 74 12.36 -17.27 -10.50
N THR A 75 11.08 -17.55 -10.70
CA THR A 75 10.28 -16.75 -11.61
C THR A 75 9.27 -15.91 -10.87
N LEU A 76 8.84 -14.83 -11.51
CA LEU A 76 7.82 -13.98 -10.94
C LEU A 76 6.47 -14.69 -10.85
N ASP A 77 6.19 -15.61 -11.78
CA ASP A 77 4.96 -16.36 -11.71
C ASP A 77 4.92 -17.23 -10.47
N GLU A 78 6.05 -17.83 -10.10
CA GLU A 78 6.12 -18.62 -8.89
C GLU A 78 5.93 -17.78 -7.65
N ILE A 79 6.53 -16.59 -7.66
CA ILE A 79 6.40 -15.67 -6.55
C ILE A 79 4.94 -15.25 -6.38
N LYS A 80 4.28 -14.94 -7.50
CA LYS A 80 2.89 -14.54 -7.43
C LYS A 80 2.02 -15.67 -6.88
N LYS A 81 2.26 -16.89 -7.36
CA LYS A 81 1.51 -18.03 -6.90
C LYS A 81 1.68 -18.20 -5.38
N PHE A 82 2.89 -18.05 -4.91
CA PHE A 82 3.16 -18.18 -3.49
C PHE A 82 2.46 -17.08 -2.68
N ILE A 83 2.71 -15.82 -3.00
CA ILE A 83 2.18 -14.70 -2.22
C ILE A 83 0.67 -14.61 -2.33
N CYS A 84 0.11 -14.90 -3.48
CA CYS A 84 -1.32 -14.71 -3.69
C CYS A 84 -2.15 -15.92 -3.29
N ASN A 85 -1.59 -17.13 -3.31
CA ASN A 85 -2.40 -18.33 -3.15
C ASN A 85 -1.94 -19.31 -2.09
N THR A 86 -0.64 -19.55 -1.94
CA THR A 86 -0.18 -20.68 -1.14
C THR A 86 0.52 -20.32 0.15
N ARG A 87 0.83 -19.04 0.35
CA ARG A 87 1.53 -18.64 1.56
C ARG A 87 0.67 -18.86 2.80
N THR A 88 1.32 -19.10 3.93
CA THR A 88 0.61 -19.13 5.20
C THR A 88 0.49 -17.70 5.72
N ASP A 89 -0.33 -17.52 6.75
CA ASP A 89 -0.47 -16.19 7.36
C ASP A 89 0.84 -15.71 7.96
N ALA A 90 1.61 -16.64 8.55
CA ALA A 90 2.91 -16.27 9.13
C ALA A 90 3.88 -15.85 8.04
N GLU A 91 3.87 -16.55 6.91
CA GLU A 91 4.72 -16.18 5.78
C GLU A 91 4.33 -14.83 5.22
N TYR A 92 3.04 -14.58 5.11
CA TYR A 92 2.59 -13.31 4.59
C TYR A 92 2.96 -12.16 5.54
N ALA A 93 2.89 -12.41 6.84
CA ALA A 93 3.30 -11.41 7.81
C ALA A 93 4.77 -11.05 7.64
N LYS A 94 5.63 -12.05 7.38
CA LYS A 94 7.04 -11.79 7.16
C LYS A 94 7.25 -10.97 5.90
N TYR A 95 6.51 -11.28 4.85
CA TYR A 95 6.57 -10.53 3.62
C TYR A 95 6.20 -9.06 3.87
N LEU A 96 5.12 -8.80 4.61
CA LEU A 96 4.71 -7.45 4.90
C LEU A 96 5.71 -6.72 5.79
N GLN A 97 6.34 -7.44 6.72
CA GLN A 97 7.36 -6.84 7.58
C GLN A 97 8.60 -6.42 6.81
N CYS A 98 8.81 -7.01 5.65
CA CYS A 98 9.89 -6.61 4.77
C CYS A 98 9.46 -5.45 3.87
N PHE A 99 8.29 -5.58 3.27
CA PHE A 99 7.83 -4.65 2.25
C PHE A 99 7.41 -3.30 2.85
N ALA A 100 6.66 -3.31 3.93
CA ALA A 100 6.13 -2.06 4.46
C ALA A 100 7.23 -1.09 4.89
N PRO A 101 8.26 -1.51 5.63
CA PRO A 101 9.33 -0.59 5.97
C PRO A 101 10.10 -0.09 4.75
N ALA A 102 10.29 -0.96 3.75
CA ALA A 102 10.98 -0.55 2.53
C ALA A 102 10.19 0.51 1.79
N ALA A 103 8.89 0.32 1.67
CA ALA A 103 8.02 1.29 1.01
C ALA A 103 7.99 2.61 1.80
N ASN A 104 7.95 2.52 3.12
CA ASN A 104 7.97 3.72 3.94
C ASN A 104 9.26 4.51 3.77
N ALA A 105 10.38 3.81 3.73
CA ALA A 105 11.67 4.48 3.56
C ALA A 105 11.74 5.16 2.19
N GLU A 106 11.27 4.46 1.17
CA GLU A 106 11.30 5.03 -0.18
C GLU A 106 10.32 6.20 -0.31
N SER A 107 9.23 6.18 0.43
CA SER A 107 8.25 7.26 0.40
C SER A 107 8.80 8.57 0.93
N LYS A 108 9.87 8.53 1.69
CA LYS A 108 10.51 9.75 2.14
C LYS A 108 11.26 10.44 1.00
N VAL A 109 11.71 9.65 0.05
CA VAL A 109 12.40 10.17 -1.12
C VAL A 109 11.39 10.47 -2.23
N ASN A 110 10.38 9.64 -2.34
CA ASN A 110 9.34 9.79 -3.34
C ASN A 110 7.99 9.78 -2.64
N PRO A 111 7.50 10.93 -2.19
CA PRO A 111 6.28 10.97 -1.36
C PRO A 111 5.03 10.44 -2.04
N ASN A 112 5.03 10.37 -3.37
CA ASN A 112 3.85 9.90 -4.10
C ASN A 112 3.94 8.44 -4.50
N LEU A 113 4.92 7.72 -3.97
CA LEU A 113 5.18 6.34 -4.36
C LEU A 113 3.93 5.46 -4.32
N LEU A 114 3.25 5.42 -3.18
CA LEU A 114 2.11 4.53 -3.03
C LEU A 114 0.90 5.02 -3.82
N GLU A 115 0.73 6.32 -3.93
CA GLU A 115 -0.38 6.86 -4.72
C GLU A 115 -0.22 6.55 -6.19
N ILE A 116 0.98 6.68 -6.71
CA ILE A 116 1.24 6.37 -8.12
C ILE A 116 1.03 4.89 -8.36
N THR A 117 1.49 4.05 -7.43
CA THR A 117 1.29 2.61 -7.55
C THR A 117 -0.20 2.28 -7.58
N GLN A 118 -0.99 2.92 -6.71
CA GLN A 118 -2.42 2.69 -6.69
C GLN A 118 -3.07 3.14 -8.00
N LYS A 119 -2.62 4.26 -8.55
CA LYS A 119 -3.15 4.71 -9.83
C LYS A 119 -2.86 3.72 -10.94
N CYS A 120 -1.67 3.13 -10.93
CA CYS A 120 -1.33 2.13 -11.92
C CYS A 120 -2.23 0.90 -11.79
N LEU A 121 -2.51 0.48 -10.55
CA LEU A 121 -3.42 -0.65 -10.32
C LEU A 121 -4.82 -0.32 -10.85
N ASP A 122 -5.31 0.86 -10.54
CA ASP A 122 -6.64 1.27 -10.96
C ASP A 122 -6.74 1.35 -12.47
N GLU A 123 -5.74 1.95 -13.09
CA GLU A 123 -5.76 2.14 -14.52
C GLU A 123 -5.75 0.82 -15.27
N VAL A 124 -4.87 -0.09 -14.87
CA VAL A 124 -4.76 -1.37 -15.55
C VAL A 124 -6.01 -2.22 -15.28
N SER A 125 -6.50 -2.22 -14.05
CA SER A 125 -7.70 -2.99 -13.72
C SER A 125 -8.91 -2.48 -14.48
N GLY A 126 -8.99 -1.19 -14.70
CA GLY A 126 -10.11 -0.63 -15.42
C GLY A 126 -10.19 -1.03 -16.86
N HIS A 127 -9.11 -1.56 -17.42
CA HIS A 127 -9.07 -2.01 -18.81
C HIS A 127 -9.13 -3.51 -18.94
N GLU A 128 -9.33 -4.21 -17.83
CA GLU A 128 -9.50 -5.64 -17.85
C GLU A 128 -10.97 -6.02 -17.83
#